data_e1417a6154207f9cbcbc9447ba2b3d78
#
_entry.id   e1417a6154207f9cbcbc9447ba2b3d78
#
_cell.length_a   1.000
_cell.length_b   1.000
_cell.length_c   1.000
_cell.angle_alpha   90.00
_cell.angle_beta   90.00
_cell.angle_gamma   90.00
#
_symmetry.space_group_name_H-M   'P 1'
#
loop_
_entity.id
_entity.type
_entity.pdbx_description
1 polymer ?
#
loop_
_entity_poly.entity_id
_entity_poly.type
_entity_poly.pdbx_seq_one_letter_code
_entity_poly.pdbx_strand_id
1 'polypeptide(L)'
;MNIPTTFHACVADDAISKVSRLFNATLNDIFAELFQNARRAGATQISVSQIDYPDLGPVICLIDNGPGLYDPRDLFRLGQSAWDRDVQSDEEAAGMGFFSLAGRRVRIIAQKQDTSESWRIDAEPDSFGGTHPISCTHGPVNHDGTTILIATKPNEDYIAAANHAARYLPLDVMVDGVTVERKDFLADAEHIEEWNGIRIGIYERGPTGFRNHETVNFHGVTLHGRLPSLSQAFHRSYYARLDVTHCADLKLVLPARKEIVENDFMEVLRAHITRIFYQLIKAAGPHSLSFANHKRASELGVDLPPAAMRLRVFEPSHADSDMNSHGNVEPITEDDVIFDSDGGAIEEQNLASALSNQRAPTRLYDPQSGFEGYDWYDQLARASVKGYRVIGDTDTVCVEPGKRHALTERPDQLEIHCSVTDGAHTEDWVLKTNWLILGEDDWGLDDVDIAVTKSSKATMPDLVDFLERALFSPSDDSEAGSYDQQQSWFRDDAEDLAIRLLETSLEVEINAITRVINRELYWLRRKDQVTTVRIGKGQIEINGLEENDVSAAE
;
A
#
# COMPACT_ATOMS: atom_id res chain seq x y z
N MET A 1 25.00 -25.42 -48.95
CA MET A 1 24.99 -24.09 -48.31
C MET A 1 26.33 -23.90 -47.62
N ASN A 2 27.10 -22.89 -48.01
CA ASN A 2 28.34 -22.55 -47.31
C ASN A 2 27.97 -21.82 -46.02
N ILE A 3 28.24 -22.42 -44.87
CA ILE A 3 28.08 -21.79 -43.58
C ILE A 3 29.25 -20.81 -43.40
N PRO A 4 29.03 -19.50 -43.20
CA PRO A 4 30.12 -18.57 -42.98
C PRO A 4 30.83 -18.92 -41.66
N THR A 5 32.14 -18.90 -41.68
CA THR A 5 32.99 -19.21 -40.50
C THR A 5 32.99 -18.04 -39.47
N THR A 6 32.71 -16.83 -39.92
CA THR A 6 32.58 -15.62 -39.08
C THR A 6 31.59 -14.66 -39.74
N PHE A 7 30.85 -13.90 -38.90
CA PHE A 7 30.00 -12.79 -39.36
C PHE A 7 29.98 -11.69 -38.29
N HIS A 8 29.67 -10.48 -38.69
CA HIS A 8 29.46 -9.34 -37.78
C HIS A 8 27.98 -9.06 -37.61
N ALA A 9 27.60 -8.63 -36.41
CA ALA A 9 26.25 -8.09 -36.18
C ALA A 9 26.06 -6.83 -37.06
N CYS A 10 24.93 -6.74 -37.72
CA CYS A 10 24.53 -5.57 -38.51
C CYS A 10 23.12 -5.13 -38.16
N VAL A 11 22.84 -3.86 -38.38
CA VAL A 11 21.51 -3.26 -38.15
C VAL A 11 20.77 -3.30 -39.50
N ALA A 12 19.56 -3.83 -39.50
CA ALA A 12 18.73 -3.86 -40.70
C ALA A 12 18.27 -2.42 -41.08
N ASP A 13 18.06 -2.17 -42.37
CA ASP A 13 17.68 -0.87 -42.90
C ASP A 13 16.34 -0.33 -42.31
N ASP A 14 15.44 -1.26 -41.90
CA ASP A 14 14.16 -0.95 -41.28
C ASP A 14 14.22 -0.79 -39.74
N ALA A 15 15.39 -0.93 -39.13
CA ALA A 15 15.56 -0.84 -37.68
C ALA A 15 15.17 0.54 -37.14
N ILE A 16 15.48 1.60 -37.84
CA ILE A 16 15.11 2.97 -37.45
C ILE A 16 13.59 3.10 -37.33
N SER A 17 12.83 2.57 -38.31
CA SER A 17 11.36 2.64 -38.27
C SER A 17 10.75 1.77 -37.16
N LYS A 18 11.41 0.69 -36.76
CA LYS A 18 10.99 -0.17 -35.64
C LYS A 18 11.29 0.50 -34.30
N VAL A 19 12.45 1.10 -34.16
CA VAL A 19 12.86 1.81 -32.95
C VAL A 19 12.03 3.08 -32.75
N SER A 20 11.72 3.84 -33.81
CA SER A 20 10.86 5.04 -33.69
C SER A 20 9.46 4.73 -33.17
N ARG A 21 8.94 3.51 -33.37
CA ARG A 21 7.66 3.05 -32.78
C ARG A 21 7.73 2.78 -31.27
N LEU A 22 8.93 2.58 -30.71
CA LEU A 22 9.12 2.41 -29.25
C LEU A 22 8.97 3.74 -28.50
N PHE A 23 9.11 4.86 -29.23
CA PHE A 23 8.86 6.20 -28.69
C PHE A 23 7.37 6.54 -28.81
N ASN A 24 6.53 5.96 -27.99
CA ASN A 24 5.12 6.30 -27.88
C ASN A 24 4.98 7.61 -27.09
N ALA A 25 5.58 8.68 -27.64
CA ALA A 25 5.83 9.91 -26.91
C ALA A 25 4.55 10.70 -26.68
N THR A 26 4.13 10.75 -25.42
CA THR A 26 3.21 11.78 -24.93
C THR A 26 3.88 13.15 -25.00
N LEU A 27 3.12 14.24 -24.89
CA LEU A 27 3.72 15.59 -24.79
C LEU A 27 4.64 15.72 -23.57
N ASN A 28 4.35 15.04 -22.47
CA ASN A 28 5.22 14.98 -21.29
C ASN A 28 6.60 14.39 -21.63
N ASP A 29 6.62 13.26 -22.34
CA ASP A 29 7.87 12.60 -22.76
C ASP A 29 8.65 13.49 -23.74
N ILE A 30 7.96 14.14 -24.69
CA ILE A 30 8.57 15.07 -25.66
C ILE A 30 9.23 16.25 -24.94
N PHE A 31 8.50 16.94 -24.06
CA PHE A 31 9.07 18.08 -23.33
C PHE A 31 10.19 17.66 -22.40
N ALA A 32 10.06 16.52 -21.70
CA ALA A 32 11.12 16.01 -20.86
C ALA A 32 12.42 15.82 -21.65
N GLU A 33 12.38 15.23 -22.85
CA GLU A 33 13.56 15.03 -23.69
C GLU A 33 14.09 16.34 -24.29
N LEU A 34 13.21 17.22 -24.79
CA LEU A 34 13.64 18.51 -25.37
C LEU A 34 14.26 19.43 -24.31
N PHE A 35 13.69 19.47 -23.10
CA PHE A 35 14.24 20.26 -21.99
C PHE A 35 15.59 19.70 -21.52
N GLN A 36 15.75 18.38 -21.49
CA GLN A 36 17.04 17.76 -21.22
C GLN A 36 18.08 18.08 -22.30
N ASN A 37 17.68 18.08 -23.55
CA ASN A 37 18.60 18.45 -24.64
C ASN A 37 19.04 19.91 -24.55
N ALA A 38 18.12 20.84 -24.23
CA ALA A 38 18.44 22.24 -24.00
C ALA A 38 19.41 22.40 -22.81
N ARG A 39 19.16 21.70 -21.70
CA ARG A 39 20.05 21.72 -20.54
C ARG A 39 21.46 21.19 -20.88
N ARG A 40 21.56 20.06 -21.56
CA ARG A 40 22.84 19.47 -21.99
C ARG A 40 23.60 20.39 -22.97
N ALA A 41 22.87 21.14 -23.80
CA ALA A 41 23.46 22.15 -24.68
C ALA A 41 23.95 23.41 -23.95
N GLY A 42 23.73 23.51 -22.62
CA GLY A 42 24.11 24.66 -21.82
C GLY A 42 23.14 25.84 -21.94
N ALA A 43 21.91 25.63 -22.39
CA ALA A 43 20.86 26.64 -22.30
C ALA A 43 20.60 26.98 -20.82
N THR A 44 20.24 28.23 -20.58
CA THR A 44 19.86 28.73 -19.25
C THR A 44 18.36 29.04 -19.17
N GLN A 45 17.71 29.16 -20.33
CA GLN A 45 16.29 29.48 -20.41
C GLN A 45 15.60 28.71 -21.54
N ILE A 46 14.36 28.32 -21.30
CA ILE A 46 13.46 27.71 -22.28
C ILE A 46 12.14 28.50 -22.28
N SER A 47 11.59 28.75 -23.47
CA SER A 47 10.26 29.33 -23.66
C SER A 47 9.38 28.38 -24.45
N VAL A 48 8.16 28.16 -24.00
CA VAL A 48 7.14 27.34 -24.68
C VAL A 48 5.89 28.16 -24.89
N SER A 49 5.36 28.18 -26.11
CA SER A 49 4.11 28.85 -26.43
C SER A 49 3.39 28.17 -27.59
N GLN A 50 2.12 28.43 -27.77
CA GLN A 50 1.39 28.02 -28.96
C GLN A 50 1.27 29.22 -29.89
N ILE A 51 1.63 29.06 -31.17
CA ILE A 51 1.54 30.10 -32.19
C ILE A 51 0.88 29.53 -33.45
N ASP A 52 0.32 30.41 -34.25
CA ASP A 52 -0.13 30.09 -35.62
C ASP A 52 0.96 30.46 -36.62
N TYR A 53 1.58 29.41 -37.20
CA TYR A 53 2.71 29.62 -38.13
C TYR A 53 2.20 29.54 -39.57
N PRO A 54 2.59 30.49 -40.47
CA PRO A 54 1.93 30.71 -41.76
C PRO A 54 1.78 29.49 -42.66
N ASP A 55 2.76 28.58 -42.67
CA ASP A 55 2.78 27.37 -43.52
C ASP A 55 2.66 26.05 -42.75
N LEU A 56 2.51 26.09 -41.42
CA LEU A 56 2.35 24.93 -40.55
C LEU A 56 1.01 24.91 -39.81
N GLY A 57 0.31 26.07 -39.75
CA GLY A 57 -0.88 26.22 -38.88
C GLY A 57 -0.52 26.31 -37.41
N PRO A 58 -1.41 25.85 -36.49
CA PRO A 58 -1.16 25.88 -35.05
C PRO A 58 -0.04 24.93 -34.69
N VAL A 59 1.01 25.47 -34.05
CA VAL A 59 2.19 24.73 -33.59
C VAL A 59 2.53 25.07 -32.14
N ILE A 60 3.12 24.13 -31.44
CA ILE A 60 3.83 24.40 -30.20
C ILE A 60 5.23 24.89 -30.59
N CYS A 61 5.60 26.08 -30.11
CA CYS A 61 6.90 26.70 -30.31
C CYS A 61 7.71 26.57 -29.03
N LEU A 62 8.81 25.83 -29.08
CA LEU A 62 9.80 25.72 -28.02
C LEU A 62 11.06 26.46 -28.45
N ILE A 63 11.58 27.34 -27.60
CA ILE A 63 12.80 28.12 -27.85
C ILE A 63 13.74 27.94 -26.66
N ASP A 64 14.97 27.55 -26.91
CA ASP A 64 16.06 27.60 -25.94
C ASP A 64 17.11 28.63 -26.36
N ASN A 65 17.86 29.15 -25.40
CA ASN A 65 18.95 30.09 -25.59
C ASN A 65 20.34 29.43 -25.63
N GLY A 66 20.39 28.15 -25.97
CA GLY A 66 21.65 27.40 -26.09
C GLY A 66 22.51 27.84 -27.28
N PRO A 67 23.68 27.22 -27.47
CA PRO A 67 24.63 27.60 -28.53
C PRO A 67 24.16 27.22 -29.96
N GLY A 68 23.07 26.46 -30.09
CA GLY A 68 22.59 25.96 -31.36
C GLY A 68 23.22 24.64 -31.81
N LEU A 69 23.33 24.41 -33.15
CA LEU A 69 23.79 23.13 -33.71
C LEU A 69 25.08 23.29 -34.49
N TYR A 70 26.04 22.38 -34.29
CA TYR A 70 27.23 22.31 -35.12
C TYR A 70 26.94 21.61 -36.47
N ASP A 71 26.29 20.46 -36.43
CA ASP A 71 25.83 19.70 -37.60
C ASP A 71 24.35 19.31 -37.45
N PRO A 72 23.43 19.75 -38.32
CA PRO A 72 22.01 19.44 -38.21
C PRO A 72 21.71 17.94 -38.35
N ARG A 73 22.62 17.15 -38.93
CA ARG A 73 22.47 15.70 -39.09
C ARG A 73 22.53 14.95 -37.78
N ASP A 74 23.17 15.55 -36.76
CA ASP A 74 23.35 14.91 -35.46
C ASP A 74 22.00 14.69 -34.71
N LEU A 75 20.99 15.53 -34.99
CA LEU A 75 19.64 15.33 -34.44
C LEU A 75 18.94 14.06 -34.93
N PHE A 76 19.29 13.57 -36.12
CA PHE A 76 18.63 12.45 -36.81
C PHE A 76 19.50 11.20 -36.91
N ARG A 77 20.61 11.15 -36.17
CA ARG A 77 21.47 9.95 -36.10
C ARG A 77 21.11 9.15 -34.84
N LEU A 78 20.36 8.07 -35.06
CA LEU A 78 19.95 7.20 -33.97
C LEU A 78 21.17 6.49 -33.34
N GLY A 79 21.33 6.61 -32.02
CA GLY A 79 22.40 5.94 -31.28
C GLY A 79 23.77 6.62 -31.38
N GLN A 80 23.90 7.75 -32.08
CA GLN A 80 25.10 8.57 -32.08
C GLN A 80 24.86 9.85 -31.29
N SER A 81 25.63 10.03 -30.22
CA SER A 81 25.60 11.24 -29.41
C SER A 81 26.67 12.22 -29.90
N ALA A 82 26.30 13.46 -30.19
CA ALA A 82 27.22 14.58 -30.51
C ALA A 82 27.67 15.36 -29.27
N TRP A 83 27.22 14.93 -28.07
CA TRP A 83 27.58 15.57 -26.80
C TRP A 83 29.05 15.35 -26.46
N ASP A 84 29.63 16.26 -25.68
CA ASP A 84 30.99 16.13 -25.13
C ASP A 84 31.13 14.84 -24.32
N ARG A 85 32.37 14.34 -24.23
CA ARG A 85 32.66 13.05 -23.54
C ARG A 85 32.21 13.06 -22.07
N ASP A 86 32.28 14.19 -21.41
CA ASP A 86 31.88 14.32 -20.00
C ASP A 86 30.35 14.13 -19.86
N VAL A 87 29.55 14.79 -20.71
CA VAL A 87 28.09 14.62 -20.74
C VAL A 87 27.70 13.19 -21.15
N GLN A 88 28.45 12.59 -22.09
CA GLN A 88 28.22 11.18 -22.48
C GLN A 88 28.52 10.20 -21.34
N SER A 89 29.58 10.46 -20.58
CA SER A 89 29.99 9.65 -19.43
C SER A 89 28.99 9.76 -18.28
N ASP A 90 28.56 10.99 -17.95
CA ASP A 90 27.75 11.25 -16.77
C ASP A 90 26.25 10.92 -16.96
N GLU A 91 25.74 11.00 -18.19
CA GLU A 91 24.29 10.91 -18.42
C GLU A 91 23.88 9.86 -19.47
N GLU A 92 24.84 9.11 -20.04
CA GLU A 92 24.60 8.18 -21.16
C GLU A 92 23.69 8.77 -22.25
N ALA A 93 24.07 9.93 -22.76
CA ALA A 93 23.32 10.64 -23.81
C ALA A 93 23.30 9.82 -25.10
N ALA A 94 22.31 8.94 -25.25
CA ALA A 94 22.26 7.90 -26.27
C ALA A 94 21.93 8.40 -27.69
N GLY A 95 21.74 9.71 -27.91
CA GLY A 95 21.37 10.24 -29.23
C GLY A 95 20.03 9.72 -29.76
N MET A 96 19.09 9.38 -28.87
CA MET A 96 17.79 8.79 -29.24
C MET A 96 16.60 9.67 -28.87
N GLY A 97 16.76 10.61 -27.94
CA GLY A 97 15.65 11.39 -27.37
C GLY A 97 14.91 12.25 -28.40
N PHE A 98 15.60 12.75 -29.42
CA PHE A 98 14.98 13.55 -30.49
C PHE A 98 13.94 12.75 -31.29
N PHE A 99 14.05 11.43 -31.33
CA PHE A 99 13.07 10.53 -31.96
C PHE A 99 11.73 10.46 -31.21
N SER A 100 11.62 11.09 -30.03
CA SER A 100 10.34 11.32 -29.35
C SER A 100 9.37 12.17 -30.20
N LEU A 101 9.90 12.94 -31.15
CA LEU A 101 9.12 13.72 -32.13
C LEU A 101 8.63 12.90 -33.33
N ALA A 102 9.01 11.63 -33.43
CA ALA A 102 8.56 10.76 -34.53
C ALA A 102 7.01 10.71 -34.58
N GLY A 103 6.47 10.76 -35.78
CA GLY A 103 5.03 10.83 -36.01
C GLY A 103 4.43 12.25 -35.91
N ARG A 104 5.27 13.29 -35.84
CA ARG A 104 4.87 14.70 -35.92
C ARG A 104 5.60 15.43 -37.04
N ARG A 105 4.93 16.39 -37.60
CA ARG A 105 5.59 17.39 -38.48
C ARG A 105 6.33 18.38 -37.60
N VAL A 106 7.63 18.56 -37.86
CA VAL A 106 8.51 19.39 -37.02
C VAL A 106 9.34 20.32 -37.92
N ARG A 107 9.46 21.57 -37.53
CA ARG A 107 10.44 22.50 -38.05
C ARG A 107 11.40 22.93 -36.97
N ILE A 108 12.70 22.88 -37.28
CA ILE A 108 13.75 23.31 -36.38
C ILE A 108 14.49 24.45 -37.01
N ILE A 109 14.70 25.52 -36.25
CA ILE A 109 15.54 26.63 -36.63
C ILE A 109 16.59 26.76 -35.56
N ALA A 110 17.85 26.54 -35.90
CA ALA A 110 18.93 26.54 -34.92
C ALA A 110 20.08 27.39 -35.42
N GLN A 111 20.70 28.13 -34.50
CA GLN A 111 21.93 28.82 -34.75
C GLN A 111 22.99 27.83 -35.23
N LYS A 112 23.76 28.17 -36.24
CA LYS A 112 24.95 27.45 -36.64
C LYS A 112 26.09 27.91 -35.75
N GLN A 113 26.62 27.00 -34.94
CA GLN A 113 27.68 27.32 -33.97
C GLN A 113 28.84 28.05 -34.66
N ASP A 114 29.41 29.00 -33.92
CA ASP A 114 30.54 29.83 -34.35
C ASP A 114 30.29 30.74 -35.58
N THR A 115 29.03 30.92 -35.97
CA THR A 115 28.67 31.82 -37.12
C THR A 115 27.42 32.65 -36.80
N SER A 116 27.11 33.63 -37.65
CA SER A 116 25.84 34.37 -37.61
C SER A 116 24.74 33.75 -38.47
N GLU A 117 25.01 32.59 -39.08
CA GLU A 117 24.04 31.86 -39.90
C GLU A 117 23.22 30.89 -39.04
N SER A 118 22.08 30.48 -39.57
CA SER A 118 21.25 29.45 -38.93
C SER A 118 20.85 28.37 -39.93
N TRP A 119 20.49 27.20 -39.37
CA TRP A 119 19.87 26.09 -40.07
C TRP A 119 18.35 26.17 -39.98
N ARG A 120 17.66 25.89 -41.09
CA ARG A 120 16.23 25.55 -41.08
C ARG A 120 16.07 24.10 -41.54
N ILE A 121 15.48 23.27 -40.72
CA ILE A 121 15.28 21.84 -40.95
C ILE A 121 13.78 21.56 -40.91
N ASP A 122 13.24 20.98 -41.97
CA ASP A 122 11.85 20.55 -42.05
C ASP A 122 11.80 19.03 -42.12
N ALA A 123 11.12 18.39 -41.13
CA ALA A 123 10.94 16.96 -41.01
C ALA A 123 9.44 16.62 -40.99
N GLU A 124 9.05 15.75 -41.90
CA GLU A 124 7.71 15.15 -41.92
C GLU A 124 7.68 13.91 -41.02
N PRO A 125 6.50 13.39 -40.57
CA PRO A 125 6.40 12.22 -39.71
C PRO A 125 7.20 11.02 -40.21
N ASP A 126 7.19 10.76 -41.51
CA ASP A 126 7.88 9.64 -42.14
C ASP A 126 9.39 9.82 -42.28
N SER A 127 9.90 11.05 -42.09
CA SER A 127 11.34 11.34 -42.13
C SER A 127 12.12 10.67 -40.99
N PHE A 128 11.48 10.46 -39.84
CA PHE A 128 12.07 9.75 -38.69
C PHE A 128 12.25 8.25 -38.92
N GLY A 129 11.60 7.69 -39.94
CA GLY A 129 11.78 6.28 -40.33
C GLY A 129 12.97 6.05 -41.28
N GLY A 130 13.68 7.08 -41.68
CA GLY A 130 14.83 7.00 -42.61
C GLY A 130 14.44 6.80 -44.08
N THR A 131 13.14 6.77 -44.41
CA THR A 131 12.65 6.50 -45.78
C THR A 131 12.42 7.76 -46.58
N HIS A 132 12.22 8.91 -45.92
CA HIS A 132 12.00 10.21 -46.55
C HIS A 132 13.13 11.16 -46.23
N PRO A 133 13.57 11.96 -47.21
CA PRO A 133 14.64 12.95 -47.01
C PRO A 133 14.18 14.06 -46.08
N ILE A 134 15.11 14.57 -45.27
CA ILE A 134 14.93 15.73 -44.41
C ILE A 134 15.43 16.94 -45.15
N SER A 135 14.59 18.00 -45.27
CA SER A 135 14.98 19.23 -45.89
C SER A 135 15.82 20.08 -44.95
N CYS A 136 16.96 20.53 -45.39
CA CYS A 136 17.83 21.44 -44.64
C CYS A 136 18.22 22.61 -45.53
N THR A 137 17.94 23.85 -45.10
CA THR A 137 18.20 25.09 -45.82
C THR A 137 18.77 26.12 -44.84
N HIS A 138 19.18 27.29 -45.38
CA HIS A 138 19.54 28.41 -44.53
C HIS A 138 18.31 28.96 -43.82
N GLY A 139 18.45 29.18 -42.52
CA GLY A 139 17.46 29.82 -41.67
C GLY A 139 17.61 31.34 -41.62
N PRO A 140 16.90 32.04 -40.74
CA PRO A 140 17.04 33.48 -40.51
C PRO A 140 18.47 33.83 -40.06
N VAL A 141 18.96 34.99 -40.52
CA VAL A 141 20.26 35.50 -40.05
C VAL A 141 20.13 36.02 -38.63
N ASN A 142 21.16 35.82 -37.82
CA ASN A 142 21.22 36.19 -36.39
C ASN A 142 20.09 35.54 -35.54
N HIS A 143 19.83 34.27 -35.77
CA HIS A 143 18.97 33.48 -34.91
C HIS A 143 19.78 32.94 -33.72
N ASP A 144 19.34 33.24 -32.51
CA ASP A 144 20.00 32.78 -31.29
C ASP A 144 19.34 31.47 -30.79
N GLY A 145 20.16 30.49 -30.35
CA GLY A 145 19.70 29.24 -29.77
C GLY A 145 19.01 28.30 -30.77
N THR A 146 18.04 27.54 -30.24
CA THR A 146 17.24 26.57 -31.02
C THR A 146 15.75 26.85 -30.85
N THR A 147 15.03 26.93 -31.97
CA THR A 147 13.57 26.97 -32.01
C THR A 147 13.04 25.68 -32.62
N ILE A 148 12.13 25.00 -31.93
CA ILE A 148 11.45 23.78 -32.40
C ILE A 148 9.97 24.08 -32.52
N LEU A 149 9.43 23.97 -33.73
CA LEU A 149 7.99 24.11 -34.02
C LEU A 149 7.40 22.71 -34.21
N ILE A 150 6.45 22.32 -33.38
CA ILE A 150 5.86 20.98 -33.34
C ILE A 150 4.39 21.10 -33.71
N ALA A 151 3.93 20.40 -34.77
CA ALA A 151 2.52 20.38 -35.14
C ALA A 151 1.67 19.82 -33.96
N THR A 152 0.61 20.55 -33.61
CA THR A 152 -0.32 20.14 -32.53
C THR A 152 -1.23 19.00 -32.97
N LYS A 153 -1.63 18.15 -32.02
CA LYS A 153 -2.71 17.19 -32.20
C LYS A 153 -3.96 17.66 -31.44
N PRO A 154 -5.18 17.25 -31.86
CA PRO A 154 -6.39 17.59 -31.12
C PRO A 154 -6.32 17.13 -29.64
N ASN A 155 -6.84 17.96 -28.74
CA ASN A 155 -6.96 17.68 -27.30
C ASN A 155 -5.63 17.52 -26.54
N GLU A 156 -4.53 18.08 -27.05
CA GLU A 156 -3.25 18.14 -26.34
C GLU A 156 -3.19 19.36 -25.41
N ASP A 157 -2.96 19.13 -24.13
CA ASP A 157 -2.69 20.17 -23.13
C ASP A 157 -1.17 20.37 -23.00
N TYR A 158 -0.61 21.25 -23.86
CA TYR A 158 0.82 21.53 -23.82
C TYR A 158 1.23 22.34 -22.59
N ILE A 159 0.31 23.12 -22.00
CA ILE A 159 0.60 23.91 -20.79
C ILE A 159 0.83 22.95 -19.61
N ALA A 160 -0.08 22.02 -19.39
CA ALA A 160 0.08 21.02 -18.33
C ALA A 160 1.35 20.18 -18.54
N ALA A 161 1.61 19.74 -19.78
CA ALA A 161 2.79 18.93 -20.11
C ALA A 161 4.11 19.70 -19.92
N ALA A 162 4.19 20.96 -20.36
CA ALA A 162 5.38 21.79 -20.17
C ALA A 162 5.64 22.11 -18.69
N ASN A 163 4.58 22.45 -17.93
CA ASN A 163 4.68 22.68 -16.49
C ASN A 163 5.14 21.42 -15.75
N HIS A 164 4.66 20.25 -16.16
CA HIS A 164 5.08 18.98 -15.56
C HIS A 164 6.58 18.71 -15.81
N ALA A 165 7.05 18.86 -17.05
CA ALA A 165 8.45 18.64 -17.41
C ALA A 165 9.42 19.68 -16.79
N ALA A 166 8.94 20.91 -16.56
CA ALA A 166 9.73 21.99 -15.98
C ALA A 166 9.85 21.91 -14.44
N ARG A 167 8.96 21.16 -13.79
CA ARG A 167 8.73 21.18 -12.33
C ARG A 167 10.00 21.09 -11.48
N TYR A 168 10.95 20.25 -11.87
CA TYR A 168 12.22 20.01 -11.15
C TYR A 168 13.46 20.28 -12.01
N LEU A 169 13.25 20.81 -13.21
CA LEU A 169 14.35 21.09 -14.15
C LEU A 169 15.23 22.23 -13.61
N PRO A 170 16.56 22.11 -13.65
CA PRO A 170 17.47 23.17 -13.19
C PRO A 170 17.67 24.31 -14.23
N LEU A 171 16.62 24.70 -14.94
CA LEU A 171 16.58 25.79 -15.91
C LEU A 171 15.36 26.67 -15.68
N ASP A 172 15.44 27.91 -16.12
CA ASP A 172 14.27 28.79 -16.16
C ASP A 172 13.38 28.43 -17.35
N VAL A 173 12.14 28.07 -17.08
CA VAL A 173 11.15 27.72 -18.10
C VAL A 173 9.99 28.71 -18.04
N MET A 174 9.64 29.28 -19.19
CA MET A 174 8.45 30.11 -19.38
C MET A 174 7.44 29.40 -20.27
N VAL A 175 6.17 29.38 -19.84
CA VAL A 175 5.04 28.88 -20.64
C VAL A 175 4.07 30.02 -20.88
N ASP A 176 3.84 30.39 -22.15
CA ASP A 176 3.04 31.55 -22.56
C ASP A 176 3.45 32.85 -21.84
N GLY A 177 4.75 33.05 -21.63
CA GLY A 177 5.29 34.24 -20.96
C GLY A 177 5.21 34.23 -19.45
N VAL A 178 4.68 33.13 -18.84
CA VAL A 178 4.62 32.94 -17.39
C VAL A 178 5.75 32.00 -16.97
N THR A 179 6.59 32.46 -16.04
CA THR A 179 7.68 31.61 -15.49
C THR A 179 7.11 30.49 -14.68
N VAL A 180 7.53 29.27 -14.96
CA VAL A 180 7.16 28.06 -14.17
C VAL A 180 7.96 28.08 -12.89
N GLU A 181 7.25 28.00 -11.75
CA GLU A 181 7.90 27.90 -10.44
C GLU A 181 8.60 26.53 -10.29
N ARG A 182 9.92 26.57 -10.14
CA ARG A 182 10.70 25.37 -9.87
C ARG A 182 10.48 24.88 -8.45
N LYS A 183 10.15 23.60 -8.28
CA LYS A 183 9.98 22.97 -6.97
C LYS A 183 11.27 22.27 -6.52
N ASP A 184 11.52 22.27 -5.22
CA ASP A 184 12.55 21.41 -4.67
C ASP A 184 12.02 19.97 -4.60
N PHE A 185 12.74 19.04 -5.24
CA PHE A 185 12.37 17.63 -5.26
C PHE A 185 12.44 16.98 -3.87
N LEU A 186 13.31 17.50 -3.01
CA LEU A 186 13.49 17.03 -1.64
C LEU A 186 12.77 17.91 -0.61
N ALA A 187 11.79 18.71 -1.04
CA ALA A 187 10.97 19.47 -0.10
C ALA A 187 10.41 18.55 1.01
N ASP A 188 10.34 19.10 2.22
CA ASP A 188 9.84 18.41 3.42
C ASP A 188 10.68 17.18 3.86
N ALA A 189 11.90 17.00 3.35
CA ALA A 189 12.81 16.00 3.86
C ALA A 189 13.28 16.39 5.27
N GLU A 190 13.23 15.45 6.22
CA GLU A 190 13.69 15.66 7.60
C GLU A 190 15.21 15.68 7.71
N HIS A 191 15.87 15.00 6.77
CA HIS A 191 17.32 14.98 6.65
C HIS A 191 17.72 14.94 5.18
N ILE A 192 18.74 15.69 4.80
CA ILE A 192 19.34 15.68 3.46
C ILE A 192 20.84 15.45 3.60
N GLU A 193 21.33 14.45 2.89
CA GLU A 193 22.77 14.16 2.78
C GLU A 193 23.21 14.22 1.32
N GLU A 194 24.40 14.78 1.06
CA GLU A 194 25.03 14.76 -0.26
C GLU A 194 26.07 13.64 -0.32
N TRP A 195 25.90 12.76 -1.30
CA TRP A 195 26.81 11.64 -1.50
C TRP A 195 26.97 11.33 -2.99
N ASN A 196 28.21 11.27 -3.47
CA ASN A 196 28.55 10.98 -4.88
C ASN A 196 27.71 11.75 -5.93
N GLY A 197 27.47 13.05 -5.69
CA GLY A 197 26.68 13.87 -6.59
C GLY A 197 25.18 13.59 -6.58
N ILE A 198 24.69 12.93 -5.53
CA ILE A 198 23.29 12.67 -5.26
C ILE A 198 22.91 13.36 -3.95
N ARG A 199 21.84 14.14 -3.95
CA ARG A 199 21.19 14.61 -2.73
C ARG A 199 20.18 13.56 -2.29
N ILE A 200 20.36 13.01 -1.10
CA ILE A 200 19.52 11.96 -0.52
C ILE A 200 18.62 12.60 0.54
N GLY A 201 17.33 12.67 0.28
CA GLY A 201 16.33 13.16 1.24
C GLY A 201 15.70 12.00 1.99
N ILE A 202 15.65 12.09 3.33
CA ILE A 202 15.03 11.10 4.21
C ILE A 202 13.73 11.66 4.78
N TYR A 203 12.70 10.82 4.78
CA TYR A 203 11.35 11.14 5.24
C TYR A 203 10.89 10.11 6.28
N GLU A 204 10.30 10.58 7.37
CA GLU A 204 9.63 9.74 8.35
C GLU A 204 8.11 9.89 8.21
N ARG A 205 7.39 8.81 7.90
CA ARG A 205 5.94 8.83 7.72
C ARG A 205 5.26 7.59 8.30
N GLY A 206 3.97 7.74 8.64
CA GLY A 206 3.12 6.62 9.03
C GLY A 206 2.87 5.63 7.87
N PRO A 207 2.30 4.45 8.15
CA PRO A 207 2.24 3.30 7.23
C PRO A 207 1.47 3.53 5.91
N THR A 208 0.70 4.61 5.78
CA THR A 208 -0.12 4.92 4.60
C THR A 208 0.52 5.88 3.59
N GLY A 209 1.78 6.25 3.75
CA GLY A 209 2.28 7.51 3.16
C GLY A 209 2.94 7.47 1.78
N PHE A 210 3.41 6.36 1.19
CA PHE A 210 4.31 6.44 0.02
C PHE A 210 4.05 5.47 -1.13
N ARG A 211 2.87 4.91 -1.25
CA ARG A 211 2.57 3.91 -2.28
C ARG A 211 2.44 4.52 -3.66
N ASN A 212 3.12 5.15 -4.37
CA ASN A 212 3.06 5.58 -5.80
C ASN A 212 3.69 6.95 -6.07
N HIS A 213 4.71 7.36 -5.33
CA HIS A 213 5.40 8.60 -5.65
C HIS A 213 6.73 8.33 -6.37
N GLU A 214 7.05 9.16 -7.34
CA GLU A 214 8.36 9.24 -7.95
C GLU A 214 9.42 9.46 -6.87
N THR A 215 10.41 8.56 -6.82
CA THR A 215 11.41 8.53 -5.75
C THR A 215 12.75 9.09 -6.18
N VAL A 216 12.98 9.25 -7.48
CA VAL A 216 14.23 9.75 -8.03
C VAL A 216 13.96 10.88 -9.02
N ASN A 217 14.65 11.99 -8.86
CA ASN A 217 14.77 13.05 -9.85
C ASN A 217 16.15 12.93 -10.51
N PHE A 218 16.16 12.68 -11.81
CA PHE A 218 17.36 12.63 -12.62
C PHE A 218 17.41 13.85 -13.54
N HIS A 219 18.01 14.93 -13.06
CA HIS A 219 18.15 16.21 -13.77
C HIS A 219 16.80 16.82 -14.25
N GLY A 220 15.72 16.62 -13.52
CA GLY A 220 14.37 17.09 -13.88
C GLY A 220 13.46 16.02 -14.45
N VAL A 221 13.95 14.83 -14.77
CA VAL A 221 13.14 13.67 -15.12
C VAL A 221 12.87 12.83 -13.87
N THR A 222 11.61 12.70 -13.52
CA THR A 222 11.21 11.93 -12.34
C THR A 222 10.86 10.49 -12.69
N LEU A 223 11.30 9.55 -11.85
CA LEU A 223 11.10 8.11 -12.06
C LEU A 223 10.98 7.35 -10.73
N HIS A 224 10.53 6.10 -10.83
CA HIS A 224 10.47 5.19 -9.69
C HIS A 224 11.79 4.43 -9.56
N GLY A 225 12.49 4.65 -8.43
CA GLY A 225 13.65 3.85 -8.02
C GLY A 225 13.26 2.86 -6.92
N ARG A 226 13.82 1.65 -6.96
CA ARG A 226 13.70 0.66 -5.87
C ARG A 226 14.65 1.04 -4.73
N LEU A 227 14.24 2.01 -3.93
CA LEU A 227 15.00 2.48 -2.78
C LEU A 227 14.61 1.71 -1.51
N PRO A 228 15.53 1.57 -0.54
CA PRO A 228 15.23 0.93 0.73
C PRO A 228 14.22 1.75 1.53
N SER A 229 13.48 1.05 2.36
CA SER A 229 12.68 1.61 3.45
C SER A 229 13.01 0.86 4.73
N LEU A 230 12.83 1.49 5.87
CA LEU A 230 13.10 0.88 7.17
C LEU A 230 11.94 1.16 8.11
N SER A 231 11.30 0.09 8.58
CA SER A 231 10.19 0.18 9.54
C SER A 231 10.66 -0.23 10.95
N GLN A 232 10.10 0.42 11.96
CA GLN A 232 10.20 0.05 13.35
C GLN A 232 8.86 -0.47 13.87
N ALA A 233 8.86 -1.36 14.85
CA ALA A 233 7.65 -2.05 15.30
C ALA A 233 6.51 -1.11 15.72
N PHE A 234 6.78 -0.05 16.45
CA PHE A 234 5.75 0.84 17.01
C PHE A 234 5.89 2.29 16.55
N HIS A 235 6.75 2.53 15.58
CA HIS A 235 7.07 3.85 15.07
C HIS A 235 6.77 3.97 13.58
N ARG A 236 7.02 5.17 13.06
CA ARG A 236 6.93 5.45 11.64
C ARG A 236 8.04 4.75 10.86
N SER A 237 7.86 4.65 9.56
CA SER A 237 8.85 4.09 8.65
C SER A 237 9.67 5.19 8.00
N TYR A 238 10.95 4.91 7.75
CA TYR A 238 11.85 5.78 6.99
C TYR A 238 11.81 5.43 5.50
N TYR A 239 11.82 6.46 4.66
CA TYR A 239 11.85 6.37 3.21
C TYR A 239 12.87 7.35 2.65
N ALA A 240 13.38 7.08 1.44
CA ALA A 240 14.33 7.94 0.78
C ALA A 240 13.79 8.46 -0.55
N ARG A 241 14.25 9.65 -0.94
CA ARG A 241 14.17 10.19 -2.30
C ARG A 241 15.55 10.68 -2.73
N LEU A 242 15.82 10.60 -4.03
CA LEU A 242 17.10 10.97 -4.61
C LEU A 242 16.92 12.12 -5.59
N ASP A 243 17.74 13.16 -5.45
CA ASP A 243 17.87 14.23 -6.41
C ASP A 243 19.29 14.18 -7.01
N VAL A 244 19.39 13.66 -8.23
CA VAL A 244 20.69 13.40 -8.88
C VAL A 244 21.15 14.67 -9.57
N THR A 245 22.31 15.16 -9.16
CA THR A 245 22.94 16.37 -9.70
C THR A 245 24.15 16.07 -10.57
N HIS A 246 25.01 15.12 -10.13
CA HIS A 246 26.23 14.74 -10.82
C HIS A 246 26.66 13.34 -10.39
N CYS A 247 26.16 12.30 -11.06
CA CYS A 247 26.50 10.92 -10.71
C CYS A 247 26.64 10.05 -11.96
N ALA A 248 27.84 9.81 -12.40
CA ALA A 248 28.15 8.99 -13.58
C ALA A 248 27.80 7.50 -13.40
N ASP A 249 27.77 7.01 -12.15
CA ASP A 249 27.54 5.60 -11.84
C ASP A 249 26.04 5.24 -11.79
N LEU A 250 25.15 6.25 -11.60
CA LEU A 250 23.72 6.04 -11.65
C LEU A 250 23.24 6.19 -13.09
N LYS A 251 22.84 5.07 -13.70
CA LYS A 251 22.47 4.99 -15.11
C LYS A 251 21.01 4.66 -15.30
N LEU A 252 20.43 5.17 -16.40
CA LEU A 252 19.04 4.89 -16.77
C LEU A 252 18.98 3.85 -17.90
N VAL A 253 17.94 3.01 -17.87
CA VAL A 253 17.69 2.03 -18.93
C VAL A 253 17.28 2.74 -20.22
N LEU A 254 18.07 2.54 -21.28
CA LEU A 254 17.81 3.12 -22.58
C LEU A 254 16.83 2.24 -23.39
N PRO A 255 16.04 2.79 -24.31
CA PRO A 255 15.94 4.20 -24.70
C PRO A 255 14.96 5.03 -23.85
N ALA A 256 14.07 4.38 -23.11
CA ALA A 256 12.92 5.01 -22.49
C ALA A 256 13.26 5.88 -21.26
N ARG A 257 14.40 5.62 -20.62
CA ARG A 257 14.88 6.32 -19.40
C ARG A 257 13.84 6.40 -18.27
N LYS A 258 13.00 5.37 -18.16
CA LYS A 258 11.96 5.28 -17.12
C LYS A 258 12.35 4.40 -15.94
N GLU A 259 13.50 3.74 -16.03
CA GLU A 259 14.03 2.82 -15.03
C GLU A 259 15.52 3.05 -14.79
N ILE A 260 15.99 2.71 -13.59
CA ILE A 260 17.41 2.76 -13.24
C ILE A 260 18.04 1.41 -13.56
N VAL A 261 19.26 1.42 -14.10
CA VAL A 261 20.04 0.20 -14.32
C VAL A 261 20.48 -0.36 -12.97
N GLU A 262 20.13 -1.61 -12.71
CA GLU A 262 20.60 -2.33 -11.53
C GLU A 262 22.07 -2.75 -11.74
N ASN A 263 22.96 -2.18 -10.94
CA ASN A 263 24.39 -2.41 -10.95
C ASN A 263 24.98 -2.38 -9.53
N ASP A 264 26.26 -2.67 -9.39
CA ASP A 264 26.96 -2.70 -8.10
C ASP A 264 26.87 -1.35 -7.35
N PHE A 265 26.84 -0.24 -8.09
CA PHE A 265 26.65 1.07 -7.50
C PHE A 265 25.30 1.21 -6.78
N MET A 266 24.24 0.67 -7.34
CA MET A 266 22.90 0.69 -6.73
C MET A 266 22.86 -0.10 -5.43
N GLU A 267 23.62 -1.18 -5.32
CA GLU A 267 23.74 -1.92 -4.05
C GLU A 267 24.46 -1.08 -2.98
N VAL A 268 25.56 -0.43 -3.36
CA VAL A 268 26.32 0.47 -2.46
C VAL A 268 25.47 1.66 -2.04
N LEU A 269 24.73 2.27 -2.96
CA LEU A 269 23.82 3.39 -2.68
C LEU A 269 22.71 2.97 -1.70
N ARG A 270 22.07 1.82 -1.91
CA ARG A 270 21.04 1.28 -0.99
C ARG A 270 21.60 1.00 0.40
N ALA A 271 22.80 0.44 0.47
CA ALA A 271 23.47 0.22 1.74
C ALA A 271 23.79 1.56 2.46
N HIS A 272 24.21 2.57 1.70
CA HIS A 272 24.47 3.90 2.23
C HIS A 272 23.19 4.56 2.76
N ILE A 273 22.08 4.53 2.01
CA ILE A 273 20.78 5.03 2.46
C ILE A 273 20.34 4.31 3.74
N THR A 274 20.46 2.99 3.78
CA THR A 274 20.09 2.19 4.96
C THR A 274 20.95 2.58 6.18
N ARG A 275 22.23 2.86 5.97
CA ARG A 275 23.11 3.37 7.01
C ARG A 275 22.65 4.72 7.55
N ILE A 276 22.22 5.64 6.69
CA ILE A 276 21.65 6.94 7.13
C ILE A 276 20.43 6.70 8.02
N PHE A 277 19.51 5.79 7.64
CA PHE A 277 18.36 5.45 8.50
C PHE A 277 18.80 5.03 9.91
N TYR A 278 19.78 4.13 10.01
CA TYR A 278 20.27 3.68 11.32
C TYR A 278 20.96 4.80 12.11
N GLN A 279 21.68 5.71 11.45
CA GLN A 279 22.29 6.86 12.09
C GLN A 279 21.24 7.81 12.67
N LEU A 280 20.16 8.05 11.93
CA LEU A 280 19.03 8.88 12.40
C LEU A 280 18.33 8.22 13.59
N ILE A 281 18.09 6.91 13.53
CA ILE A 281 17.54 6.15 14.65
C ILE A 281 18.44 6.24 15.87
N LYS A 282 19.76 6.08 15.69
CA LYS A 282 20.75 6.23 16.77
C LYS A 282 20.69 7.62 17.42
N ALA A 283 20.55 8.65 16.62
CA ALA A 283 20.45 10.03 17.10
C ALA A 283 19.13 10.30 17.82
N ALA A 284 18.06 9.65 17.42
CA ALA A 284 16.73 9.78 18.05
C ALA A 284 16.64 9.09 19.42
N GLY A 285 17.50 8.10 19.71
CA GLY A 285 17.57 7.42 21.00
C GLY A 285 16.93 6.02 21.00
N PRO A 286 16.05 5.69 21.97
CA PRO A 286 15.46 4.35 22.05
C PRO A 286 14.70 3.98 20.78
N HIS A 287 14.84 2.75 20.35
CA HIS A 287 14.25 2.25 19.10
C HIS A 287 13.50 0.92 19.29
N SER A 288 12.72 0.54 18.28
CA SER A 288 11.98 -0.72 18.19
C SER A 288 12.22 -1.46 16.87
N LEU A 289 13.49 -1.47 16.42
CA LEU A 289 13.91 -2.24 15.26
C LEU A 289 13.74 -3.74 15.52
N SER A 290 13.42 -4.48 14.47
CA SER A 290 13.56 -5.93 14.53
C SER A 290 15.02 -6.33 14.81
N PHE A 291 15.22 -7.52 15.41
CA PHE A 291 16.55 -8.05 15.67
C PHE A 291 17.40 -8.18 14.40
N ALA A 292 16.76 -8.59 13.29
CA ALA A 292 17.41 -8.66 11.98
C ALA A 292 17.95 -7.28 11.53
N ASN A 293 17.15 -6.22 11.69
CA ASN A 293 17.57 -4.86 11.36
C ASN A 293 18.64 -4.31 12.33
N HIS A 294 18.56 -4.66 13.61
CA HIS A 294 19.59 -4.33 14.57
C HIS A 294 20.95 -4.95 14.21
N LYS A 295 20.95 -6.23 13.83
CA LYS A 295 22.12 -6.94 13.31
C LYS A 295 22.67 -6.26 12.03
N ARG A 296 21.76 -5.92 11.11
CA ARG A 296 22.13 -5.24 9.87
C ARG A 296 22.73 -3.86 10.11
N ALA A 297 22.29 -3.12 11.13
CA ALA A 297 22.90 -1.85 11.53
C ALA A 297 24.37 -2.04 11.92
N SER A 298 24.69 -3.04 12.72
CA SER A 298 26.07 -3.38 13.12
C SER A 298 26.92 -3.76 11.91
N GLU A 299 26.40 -4.57 10.97
CA GLU A 299 27.10 -4.92 9.72
C GLU A 299 27.44 -3.68 8.87
N LEU A 300 26.58 -2.66 8.90
CA LEU A 300 26.81 -1.38 8.22
C LEU A 300 27.62 -0.38 9.05
N GLY A 301 28.18 -0.81 10.18
CA GLY A 301 29.04 0.00 11.05
C GLY A 301 28.29 0.99 11.93
N VAL A 302 27.01 0.75 12.21
CA VAL A 302 26.21 1.56 13.14
C VAL A 302 25.84 0.72 14.35
N ASP A 303 26.58 0.92 15.45
CA ASP A 303 26.25 0.25 16.72
C ASP A 303 25.05 0.93 17.38
N LEU A 304 23.99 0.14 17.56
CA LEU A 304 22.76 0.52 18.26
C LEU A 304 22.66 -0.27 19.58
N PRO A 305 22.11 0.31 20.65
CA PRO A 305 21.71 -0.49 21.81
C PRO A 305 20.64 -1.52 21.39
N PRO A 306 20.33 -2.53 22.21
CA PRO A 306 19.16 -3.37 21.99
C PRO A 306 17.87 -2.54 21.89
N ALA A 307 16.85 -3.07 21.20
CA ALA A 307 15.53 -2.43 21.14
C ALA A 307 14.99 -2.19 22.56
N ALA A 308 14.26 -1.10 22.70
CA ALA A 308 13.62 -0.77 23.97
C ALA A 308 12.65 -1.87 24.39
N MET A 309 12.71 -2.26 25.68
CA MET A 309 11.82 -3.27 26.28
C MET A 309 10.39 -2.72 26.38
N ARG A 310 9.65 -2.79 25.30
CA ARG A 310 8.27 -2.32 25.18
C ARG A 310 7.50 -3.26 24.27
N LEU A 311 6.28 -3.62 24.67
CA LEU A 311 5.37 -4.42 23.88
C LEU A 311 3.97 -3.79 23.89
N ARG A 312 3.10 -4.27 22.99
CA ARG A 312 1.67 -3.93 23.02
C ARG A 312 1.00 -4.75 24.12
N VAL A 313 0.20 -4.09 24.94
CA VAL A 313 -0.68 -4.78 25.88
C VAL A 313 -1.63 -5.66 25.07
N PHE A 314 -1.83 -6.89 25.53
CA PHE A 314 -2.74 -7.85 24.89
C PHE A 314 -4.15 -7.26 24.77
N GLU A 315 -4.65 -7.24 23.56
CA GLU A 315 -6.04 -6.97 23.22
C GLU A 315 -6.57 -8.12 22.36
N PRO A 316 -7.69 -8.74 22.74
CA PRO A 316 -8.21 -9.89 21.99
C PRO A 316 -8.64 -9.45 20.58
N SER A 317 -8.22 -10.22 19.58
CA SER A 317 -8.62 -9.99 18.20
C SER A 317 -10.09 -10.29 17.96
N HIS A 318 -10.65 -9.64 16.96
CA HIS A 318 -11.97 -9.93 16.41
C HIS A 318 -11.83 -10.88 15.23
N ALA A 319 -12.83 -11.70 14.98
CA ALA A 319 -12.92 -12.51 13.76
C ALA A 319 -12.97 -11.64 12.51
N ASP A 320 -13.62 -10.47 12.58
CA ASP A 320 -13.50 -9.41 11.59
C ASP A 320 -12.21 -8.62 11.80
N SER A 321 -11.22 -8.85 10.92
CA SER A 321 -9.90 -8.22 11.03
C SER A 321 -9.92 -6.69 10.94
N ASP A 322 -10.93 -6.11 10.28
CA ASP A 322 -11.06 -4.66 10.14
C ASP A 322 -11.47 -3.98 11.47
N MET A 323 -12.03 -4.76 12.38
CA MET A 323 -12.42 -4.31 13.72
C MET A 323 -11.31 -4.46 14.77
N ASN A 324 -10.16 -5.03 14.39
CA ASN A 324 -9.05 -5.22 15.32
C ASN A 324 -8.49 -3.87 15.78
N SER A 325 -8.44 -3.69 17.09
CA SER A 325 -7.69 -2.63 17.74
C SER A 325 -6.33 -3.16 18.21
N HIS A 326 -5.44 -2.25 18.53
CA HIS A 326 -4.15 -2.60 19.08
C HIS A 326 -3.99 -1.96 20.44
N GLY A 327 -3.58 -2.75 21.41
CA GLY A 327 -3.28 -2.29 22.73
C GLY A 327 -2.18 -1.21 22.78
N ASN A 328 -2.17 -0.44 23.83
CA ASN A 328 -1.13 0.56 24.06
C ASN A 328 0.24 -0.09 24.17
N VAL A 329 1.27 0.60 23.67
CA VAL A 329 2.66 0.17 23.82
C VAL A 329 3.18 0.61 25.19
N GLU A 330 3.47 -0.34 26.06
CA GLU A 330 3.94 -0.08 27.42
C GLU A 330 5.36 -0.64 27.67
N PRO A 331 6.12 -0.05 28.62
CA PRO A 331 7.35 -0.68 29.09
C PRO A 331 7.00 -2.01 29.77
N ILE A 332 7.87 -3.00 29.55
CA ILE A 332 7.75 -4.34 30.14
C ILE A 332 8.85 -4.60 31.17
N THR A 333 8.59 -5.56 32.02
CA THR A 333 9.50 -6.11 33.03
C THR A 333 9.73 -7.61 32.80
N GLU A 334 10.67 -8.20 33.53
CA GLU A 334 10.96 -9.64 33.45
C GLU A 334 9.79 -10.53 33.93
N ASP A 335 8.87 -9.96 34.72
CA ASP A 335 7.69 -10.67 35.24
C ASP A 335 6.48 -10.65 34.27
N ASP A 336 6.57 -9.90 33.19
CA ASP A 336 5.51 -9.78 32.20
C ASP A 336 5.50 -10.98 31.24
N VAL A 337 4.33 -11.31 30.68
CA VAL A 337 4.11 -12.54 29.92
C VAL A 337 3.60 -12.21 28.52
N ILE A 338 4.15 -12.87 27.51
CA ILE A 338 3.64 -12.83 26.14
C ILE A 338 2.54 -13.90 26.02
N PHE A 339 1.42 -13.53 25.44
CA PHE A 339 0.36 -14.48 25.13
C PHE A 339 0.46 -14.95 23.68
N ASP A 340 0.85 -16.22 23.49
CA ASP A 340 0.90 -16.85 22.18
C ASP A 340 -0.43 -17.57 21.91
N SER A 341 -1.28 -17.01 21.05
CA SER A 341 -2.54 -17.62 20.63
C SER A 341 -2.32 -18.47 19.39
N ASP A 342 -2.71 -19.75 19.48
CA ASP A 342 -2.76 -20.66 18.33
C ASP A 342 -4.18 -20.76 17.74
N GLY A 343 -5.20 -20.36 18.53
CA GLY A 343 -6.63 -20.53 18.22
C GLY A 343 -7.33 -19.26 17.68
N GLY A 344 -6.57 -18.18 17.42
CA GLY A 344 -7.11 -16.94 16.83
C GLY A 344 -8.18 -16.25 17.70
N ALA A 345 -9.13 -15.58 17.06
CA ALA A 345 -10.13 -14.75 17.74
C ALA A 345 -10.94 -15.50 18.80
N ILE A 346 -11.31 -16.76 18.57
CA ILE A 346 -12.06 -17.57 19.54
C ILE A 346 -11.28 -17.75 20.85
N GLU A 347 -10.03 -18.17 20.75
CA GLU A 347 -9.18 -18.40 21.92
C GLU A 347 -8.94 -17.11 22.70
N GLU A 348 -8.66 -16.04 21.98
CA GLU A 348 -8.40 -14.73 22.56
C GLU A 348 -9.64 -14.11 23.21
N GLN A 349 -10.82 -14.24 22.61
CA GLN A 349 -12.08 -13.79 23.18
C GLN A 349 -12.51 -14.65 24.38
N ASN A 350 -12.25 -15.96 24.34
CA ASN A 350 -12.45 -16.85 25.49
C ASN A 350 -11.58 -16.40 26.69
N LEU A 351 -10.29 -16.14 26.44
CA LEU A 351 -9.37 -15.63 27.46
C LEU A 351 -9.82 -14.27 28.00
N ALA A 352 -10.20 -13.34 27.13
CA ALA A 352 -10.69 -12.03 27.53
C ALA A 352 -11.95 -12.12 28.39
N SER A 353 -12.87 -13.04 28.07
CA SER A 353 -14.05 -13.31 28.89
C SER A 353 -13.65 -13.76 30.30
N ALA A 354 -12.66 -14.64 30.44
CA ALA A 354 -12.17 -15.07 31.75
C ALA A 354 -11.52 -13.91 32.51
N LEU A 355 -10.70 -13.08 31.82
CA LEU A 355 -10.01 -11.96 32.43
C LEU A 355 -10.95 -10.79 32.82
N SER A 356 -12.12 -10.69 32.21
CA SER A 356 -13.12 -9.70 32.61
C SER A 356 -13.69 -9.96 34.03
N ASN A 357 -13.69 -11.21 34.46
CA ASN A 357 -14.22 -11.65 35.77
C ASN A 357 -13.14 -11.76 36.85
N GLN A 358 -11.88 -11.81 36.48
CA GLN A 358 -10.74 -11.91 37.40
C GLN A 358 -9.50 -11.25 36.80
N ARG A 359 -8.55 -10.87 37.67
CA ARG A 359 -7.27 -10.38 37.18
C ARG A 359 -6.40 -11.54 36.69
N ALA A 360 -5.70 -11.34 35.57
CA ALA A 360 -4.57 -12.20 35.24
C ALA A 360 -3.54 -12.19 36.37
N PRO A 361 -2.79 -13.26 36.59
CA PRO A 361 -1.71 -13.30 37.57
C PRO A 361 -0.65 -12.22 37.29
N THR A 362 -0.42 -11.89 36.02
CA THR A 362 0.45 -10.80 35.54
C THR A 362 -0.15 -10.11 34.31
N ARG A 363 0.55 -9.10 33.78
CA ARG A 363 0.14 -8.44 32.54
C ARG A 363 0.47 -9.32 31.34
N LEU A 364 -0.44 -9.35 30.38
CA LEU A 364 -0.29 -10.04 29.12
C LEU A 364 0.03 -9.05 28.00
N TYR A 365 0.89 -9.47 27.10
CA TYR A 365 1.33 -8.67 25.95
C TYR A 365 1.24 -9.48 24.65
N ASP A 366 1.03 -8.77 23.55
CA ASP A 366 1.02 -9.36 22.22
C ASP A 366 2.43 -9.79 21.79
N PRO A 367 2.57 -10.90 21.08
CA PRO A 367 3.84 -11.32 20.54
C PRO A 367 4.34 -10.34 19.45
N GLN A 368 5.64 -10.16 19.41
CA GLN A 368 6.32 -9.35 18.39
C GLN A 368 7.46 -10.15 17.77
N SER A 369 7.17 -10.93 16.74
CA SER A 369 8.13 -11.83 16.09
C SER A 369 9.41 -11.13 15.60
N GLY A 370 9.31 -9.85 15.27
CA GLY A 370 10.47 -9.04 14.89
C GLY A 370 11.52 -8.90 16.02
N PHE A 371 11.17 -9.16 17.27
CA PHE A 371 12.08 -9.04 18.41
C PHE A 371 12.76 -10.36 18.81
N GLU A 372 12.39 -11.46 18.22
CA GLU A 372 13.07 -12.75 18.41
C GLU A 372 14.57 -12.61 18.10
N GLY A 373 15.41 -13.02 19.07
CA GLY A 373 16.84 -12.88 19.04
C GLY A 373 17.39 -11.80 19.99
N TYR A 374 16.56 -10.89 20.50
CA TYR A 374 16.97 -10.04 21.61
C TYR A 374 16.87 -10.83 22.93
N ASP A 375 17.95 -10.84 23.72
CA ASP A 375 18.01 -11.58 24.97
C ASP A 375 16.84 -11.27 25.90
N TRP A 376 16.46 -10.01 26.04
CA TRP A 376 15.35 -9.59 26.87
C TRP A 376 13.99 -10.12 26.42
N TYR A 377 13.79 -10.31 25.10
CA TYR A 377 12.52 -10.81 24.53
C TYR A 377 12.43 -12.33 24.60
N ASP A 378 13.57 -13.01 24.34
CA ASP A 378 13.64 -14.47 24.35
C ASP A 378 13.56 -15.07 25.77
N GLN A 379 13.82 -14.23 26.80
CA GLN A 379 13.72 -14.62 28.22
C GLN A 379 12.32 -14.39 28.80
N LEU A 380 11.42 -13.69 28.11
CA LEU A 380 10.07 -13.48 28.62
C LEU A 380 9.28 -14.78 28.66
N ALA A 381 8.52 -14.95 29.73
CA ALA A 381 7.58 -16.05 29.85
C ALA A 381 6.48 -15.98 28.78
N ARG A 382 6.06 -17.16 28.30
CA ARG A 382 5.04 -17.27 27.26
C ARG A 382 3.86 -18.09 27.78
N ALA A 383 2.65 -17.52 27.66
CA ALA A 383 1.41 -18.16 27.99
C ALA A 383 0.71 -18.69 26.73
N SER A 384 0.16 -19.87 26.79
CA SER A 384 -0.71 -20.44 25.76
C SER A 384 -1.85 -21.25 26.38
N VAL A 385 -3.00 -21.29 25.69
CA VAL A 385 -4.14 -22.09 26.13
C VAL A 385 -3.87 -23.58 25.87
N LYS A 386 -3.99 -24.41 26.88
CA LYS A 386 -3.83 -25.87 26.77
C LYS A 386 -5.16 -26.60 26.60
N GLY A 387 -6.22 -26.03 27.10
CA GLY A 387 -7.54 -26.65 27.03
C GLY A 387 -8.56 -25.97 27.91
N TYR A 388 -9.77 -26.45 27.76
CA TYR A 388 -10.92 -26.05 28.54
C TYR A 388 -11.37 -27.19 29.44
N ARG A 389 -11.86 -26.86 30.63
CA ARG A 389 -12.48 -27.84 31.53
C ARG A 389 -13.91 -27.42 31.78
N VAL A 390 -14.80 -28.34 31.45
CA VAL A 390 -16.25 -28.22 31.67
C VAL A 390 -16.62 -29.10 32.85
N ILE A 391 -17.10 -28.51 33.94
CA ILE A 391 -17.41 -29.21 35.22
C ILE A 391 -18.91 -29.16 35.40
N GLY A 392 -19.55 -30.34 35.35
CA GLY A 392 -20.97 -30.57 35.64
C GLY A 392 -21.18 -31.16 37.04
N ASP A 393 -22.45 -31.46 37.38
CA ASP A 393 -22.84 -32.03 38.67
C ASP A 393 -22.15 -33.38 39.01
N THR A 394 -21.93 -34.21 37.99
CA THR A 394 -21.45 -35.60 38.16
C THR A 394 -20.17 -35.88 37.35
N ASP A 395 -19.83 -35.07 36.39
CA ASP A 395 -18.73 -35.31 35.47
C ASP A 395 -17.87 -34.06 35.23
N THR A 396 -16.67 -34.30 34.77
CA THR A 396 -15.74 -33.25 34.33
C THR A 396 -15.17 -33.67 33.00
N VAL A 397 -15.31 -32.82 32.00
CA VAL A 397 -14.79 -33.05 30.65
C VAL A 397 -13.66 -32.05 30.35
N CYS A 398 -12.56 -32.58 29.80
CA CYS A 398 -11.47 -31.74 29.25
C CYS A 398 -11.64 -31.67 27.75
N VAL A 399 -11.66 -30.45 27.21
CA VAL A 399 -11.81 -30.17 25.78
C VAL A 399 -10.56 -29.46 25.28
N GLU A 400 -9.97 -29.96 24.21
CA GLU A 400 -8.86 -29.31 23.54
C GLU A 400 -9.37 -28.07 22.77
N PRO A 401 -8.60 -26.98 22.68
CA PRO A 401 -8.98 -25.82 21.87
C PRO A 401 -9.32 -26.20 20.42
N GLY A 402 -10.39 -25.62 19.89
CA GLY A 402 -10.85 -25.90 18.52
C GLY A 402 -11.52 -27.28 18.33
N LYS A 403 -11.75 -28.08 19.39
CA LYS A 403 -12.48 -29.34 19.30
C LYS A 403 -13.90 -29.19 19.78
N ARG A 404 -14.83 -29.60 18.93
CA ARG A 404 -16.25 -29.58 19.26
C ARG A 404 -16.56 -30.53 20.44
N HIS A 405 -17.40 -30.04 21.31
CA HIS A 405 -17.96 -30.83 22.41
C HIS A 405 -19.38 -30.34 22.76
N ALA A 406 -20.37 -31.00 22.19
CA ALA A 406 -21.78 -30.66 22.45
C ALA A 406 -22.16 -30.97 23.92
N LEU A 407 -22.74 -29.98 24.57
CA LEU A 407 -23.23 -30.10 25.93
C LEU A 407 -24.73 -30.38 25.94
N THR A 408 -25.14 -31.32 26.79
CA THR A 408 -26.56 -31.62 27.00
C THR A 408 -27.21 -30.73 28.07
N GLU A 409 -26.41 -30.22 28.99
CA GLU A 409 -26.84 -29.37 30.11
C GLU A 409 -25.82 -28.28 30.40
N ARG A 410 -26.26 -27.18 31.02
CA ARG A 410 -25.37 -26.10 31.46
C ARG A 410 -24.45 -26.61 32.60
N PRO A 411 -23.13 -26.37 32.48
CA PRO A 411 -22.17 -26.79 33.51
C PRO A 411 -22.24 -25.88 34.77
N ASP A 412 -21.71 -26.39 35.87
CA ASP A 412 -21.57 -25.63 37.12
C ASP A 412 -20.40 -24.63 37.04
N GLN A 413 -19.30 -25.07 36.42
CA GLN A 413 -18.07 -24.27 36.30
C GLN A 413 -17.38 -24.49 34.95
N LEU A 414 -16.78 -23.43 34.42
CA LEU A 414 -15.93 -23.43 33.23
C LEU A 414 -14.55 -22.90 33.60
N GLU A 415 -13.50 -23.59 33.14
CA GLU A 415 -12.11 -23.20 33.36
C GLU A 415 -11.33 -23.18 32.04
N ILE A 416 -10.47 -22.17 31.88
CA ILE A 416 -9.43 -22.12 30.87
C ILE A 416 -8.12 -22.50 31.55
N HIS A 417 -7.47 -23.53 31.05
CA HIS A 417 -6.16 -23.98 31.50
C HIS A 417 -5.09 -23.41 30.55
N CYS A 418 -4.24 -22.52 31.06
CA CYS A 418 -3.10 -21.96 30.35
C CYS A 418 -1.82 -22.54 30.92
N SER A 419 -0.86 -22.80 30.04
CA SER A 419 0.51 -23.12 30.40
C SER A 419 1.35 -21.87 30.23
N VAL A 420 2.09 -21.50 31.28
CA VAL A 420 3.06 -20.39 31.22
C VAL A 420 4.45 -20.98 31.33
N THR A 421 5.26 -20.80 30.30
CA THR A 421 6.60 -21.37 30.21
C THR A 421 7.64 -20.26 30.26
N ASP A 422 8.54 -20.33 31.22
CA ASP A 422 9.73 -19.49 31.34
C ASP A 422 10.96 -20.40 31.16
N GLY A 423 11.43 -20.53 29.94
CA GLY A 423 12.59 -21.37 29.60
C GLY A 423 12.51 -22.79 30.13
N ALA A 424 12.90 -22.98 31.39
CA ALA A 424 12.98 -24.29 32.02
C ALA A 424 11.80 -24.62 32.97
N HIS A 425 11.01 -23.64 33.35
CA HIS A 425 9.89 -23.79 34.29
C HIS A 425 8.57 -23.63 33.56
N THR A 426 7.61 -24.50 33.93
CA THR A 426 6.23 -24.41 33.44
C THR A 426 5.30 -24.29 34.63
N GLU A 427 4.46 -23.26 34.62
CA GLU A 427 3.40 -23.04 35.59
C GLU A 427 2.05 -23.13 34.87
N ASP A 428 1.06 -23.72 35.55
CA ASP A 428 -0.29 -23.79 35.02
C ASP A 428 -1.17 -22.70 35.65
N TRP A 429 -1.83 -21.90 34.82
CA TRP A 429 -2.86 -20.97 35.25
C TRP A 429 -4.24 -21.57 34.99
N VAL A 430 -5.13 -21.46 35.97
CA VAL A 430 -6.52 -21.87 35.87
C VAL A 430 -7.40 -20.62 35.97
N LEU A 431 -8.02 -20.25 34.89
CA LEU A 431 -8.88 -19.07 34.80
C LEU A 431 -10.34 -19.52 34.73
N LYS A 432 -11.19 -18.97 35.60
CA LYS A 432 -12.64 -19.27 35.60
C LYS A 432 -13.37 -18.31 34.70
N THR A 433 -14.35 -18.83 33.96
CA THR A 433 -15.21 -17.99 33.10
C THR A 433 -16.67 -18.41 33.23
N ASN A 434 -17.57 -17.55 32.78
CA ASN A 434 -19.01 -17.80 32.77
C ASN A 434 -19.50 -18.41 31.46
N TRP A 435 -18.75 -18.24 30.38
CA TRP A 435 -19.03 -18.79 29.05
C TRP A 435 -17.74 -19.02 28.26
N LEU A 436 -17.80 -19.97 27.33
CA LEU A 436 -16.72 -20.37 26.43
C LEU A 436 -17.30 -20.84 25.10
N ILE A 437 -16.61 -20.54 23.99
CA ILE A 437 -16.74 -21.28 22.74
C ILE A 437 -15.75 -22.45 22.82
N LEU A 438 -16.27 -23.68 22.75
CA LEU A 438 -15.47 -24.89 22.84
C LEU A 438 -14.87 -25.28 21.49
N GLY A 439 -15.65 -25.15 20.44
CA GLY A 439 -15.21 -25.41 19.07
C GLY A 439 -16.28 -25.01 18.04
N GLU A 440 -15.86 -24.90 16.81
CA GLU A 440 -16.71 -24.59 15.66
C GLU A 440 -16.42 -25.53 14.49
N ASP A 441 -17.38 -25.67 13.58
CA ASP A 441 -17.20 -26.18 12.23
C ASP A 441 -17.50 -25.04 11.24
N ASP A 442 -17.00 -25.12 10.01
CA ASP A 442 -16.96 -24.05 8.99
C ASP A 442 -18.32 -23.43 8.53
N TRP A 443 -19.47 -23.78 9.16
CA TRP A 443 -20.80 -23.51 8.57
C TRP A 443 -21.80 -22.79 9.50
N GLY A 444 -21.38 -21.71 10.16
CA GLY A 444 -22.30 -20.80 10.85
C GLY A 444 -22.56 -21.15 12.33
N LEU A 445 -23.39 -20.31 12.99
CA LEU A 445 -23.65 -20.39 14.43
C LEU A 445 -24.37 -21.68 14.90
N ASP A 446 -25.04 -22.40 14.01
CA ASP A 446 -25.72 -23.67 14.37
C ASP A 446 -24.73 -24.80 14.64
N ASP A 447 -23.49 -24.68 14.18
CA ASP A 447 -22.42 -25.66 14.33
C ASP A 447 -21.36 -25.24 15.36
N VAL A 448 -21.67 -24.27 16.21
CA VAL A 448 -20.79 -23.80 17.29
C VAL A 448 -21.18 -24.40 18.63
N ASP A 449 -20.24 -25.00 19.30
CA ASP A 449 -20.44 -25.55 20.67
C ASP A 449 -20.08 -24.49 21.72
N ILE A 450 -21.09 -23.99 22.44
CA ILE A 450 -20.94 -22.94 23.44
C ILE A 450 -21.38 -23.48 24.79
N ALA A 451 -20.57 -23.20 25.81
CA ALA A 451 -20.86 -23.51 27.20
C ALA A 451 -21.17 -22.20 27.96
N VAL A 452 -22.27 -22.21 28.74
CA VAL A 452 -22.63 -21.13 29.67
C VAL A 452 -22.92 -21.74 31.02
N THR A 453 -22.29 -21.24 32.12
CA THR A 453 -22.51 -21.80 33.46
C THR A 453 -23.92 -21.56 33.98
N LYS A 454 -24.41 -22.45 34.90
CA LYS A 454 -25.70 -22.28 35.59
C LYS A 454 -25.76 -20.97 36.40
N SER A 455 -24.63 -20.56 36.95
CA SER A 455 -24.50 -19.36 37.78
C SER A 455 -24.25 -18.08 37.00
N SER A 456 -24.14 -18.15 35.68
CA SER A 456 -23.88 -17.00 34.83
C SER A 456 -24.98 -15.94 34.97
N LYS A 457 -24.56 -14.69 35.08
CA LYS A 457 -25.42 -13.52 35.02
C LYS A 457 -25.36 -12.81 33.65
N ALA A 458 -24.81 -13.52 32.65
CA ALA A 458 -24.74 -12.99 31.28
C ALA A 458 -26.15 -12.61 30.79
N THR A 459 -26.22 -11.50 30.14
CA THR A 459 -27.42 -11.08 29.41
C THR A 459 -27.31 -11.52 27.95
N MET A 460 -28.42 -11.56 27.23
CA MET A 460 -28.43 -11.84 25.80
C MET A 460 -27.47 -10.92 25.03
N PRO A 461 -27.47 -9.57 25.23
CA PRO A 461 -26.51 -8.70 24.57
C PRO A 461 -25.04 -9.04 24.84
N ASP A 462 -24.70 -9.45 26.08
CA ASP A 462 -23.31 -9.82 26.42
C ASP A 462 -22.83 -11.02 25.58
N LEU A 463 -23.70 -12.04 25.41
CA LEU A 463 -23.37 -13.21 24.60
C LEU A 463 -23.34 -12.87 23.10
N VAL A 464 -24.28 -12.06 22.60
CA VAL A 464 -24.29 -11.63 21.19
C VAL A 464 -23.01 -10.88 20.86
N ASP A 465 -22.61 -9.91 21.69
CA ASP A 465 -21.38 -9.15 21.48
C ASP A 465 -20.13 -10.03 21.56
N PHE A 466 -20.12 -11.02 22.45
CA PHE A 466 -19.03 -12.00 22.55
C PHE A 466 -18.94 -12.87 21.28
N LEU A 467 -20.07 -13.41 20.82
CA LEU A 467 -20.15 -14.24 19.62
C LEU A 467 -19.74 -13.45 18.36
N GLU A 468 -20.22 -12.22 18.25
CA GLU A 468 -19.86 -11.36 17.12
C GLU A 468 -18.34 -11.13 17.06
N ARG A 469 -17.72 -10.78 18.19
CA ARG A 469 -16.27 -10.57 18.23
C ARG A 469 -15.48 -11.83 17.90
N ALA A 470 -15.94 -12.99 18.36
CA ALA A 470 -15.24 -14.25 18.21
C ALA A 470 -15.42 -14.92 16.85
N LEU A 471 -16.58 -14.71 16.18
CA LEU A 471 -17.01 -15.53 15.05
C LEU A 471 -17.45 -14.74 13.81
N PHE A 472 -17.86 -13.48 13.95
CA PHE A 472 -18.32 -12.73 12.80
C PHE A 472 -17.17 -12.34 11.89
N SER A 473 -17.15 -12.94 10.69
CA SER A 473 -16.19 -12.61 9.61
C SER A 473 -16.97 -12.34 8.34
N PRO A 474 -17.07 -11.06 7.90
CA PRO A 474 -17.82 -10.70 6.71
C PRO A 474 -17.16 -11.24 5.44
N SER A 475 -17.98 -11.63 4.47
CA SER A 475 -17.52 -12.05 3.16
C SER A 475 -17.50 -10.86 2.18
N ASP A 476 -16.43 -10.76 1.38
CA ASP A 476 -16.31 -9.79 0.28
C ASP A 476 -17.05 -10.25 -0.99
N ASP A 477 -17.73 -11.40 -0.96
CA ASP A 477 -18.50 -11.90 -2.10
C ASP A 477 -19.68 -10.97 -2.40
N SER A 478 -19.82 -10.58 -3.66
CA SER A 478 -20.90 -9.70 -4.14
C SER A 478 -22.30 -10.25 -3.89
N GLU A 479 -22.44 -11.57 -3.68
CA GLU A 479 -23.71 -12.24 -3.37
C GLU A 479 -24.01 -12.29 -1.86
N ALA A 480 -23.02 -12.02 -1.00
CA ALA A 480 -23.17 -12.10 0.46
C ALA A 480 -23.97 -10.93 1.07
N GLY A 481 -24.32 -9.91 0.30
CA GLY A 481 -24.97 -8.70 0.80
C GLY A 481 -23.97 -7.64 1.33
N SER A 482 -24.50 -6.50 1.78
CA SER A 482 -23.66 -5.47 2.38
C SER A 482 -23.15 -5.90 3.76
N TYR A 483 -22.06 -5.28 4.22
CA TYR A 483 -21.54 -5.48 5.58
C TYR A 483 -22.62 -5.39 6.65
N ASP A 484 -23.42 -4.31 6.65
CA ASP A 484 -24.48 -4.08 7.62
C ASP A 484 -25.56 -5.18 7.58
N GLN A 485 -25.84 -5.73 6.40
CA GLN A 485 -26.80 -6.84 6.26
C GLN A 485 -26.24 -8.15 6.83
N GLN A 486 -24.99 -8.49 6.51
CA GLN A 486 -24.32 -9.67 7.05
C GLN A 486 -24.23 -9.60 8.57
N GLN A 487 -23.84 -8.45 9.12
CA GLN A 487 -23.78 -8.22 10.57
C GLN A 487 -25.16 -8.34 11.22
N SER A 488 -26.20 -7.76 10.60
CA SER A 488 -27.57 -7.86 11.12
C SER A 488 -28.05 -9.31 11.17
N TRP A 489 -27.81 -10.09 10.09
CA TRP A 489 -28.19 -11.51 10.08
C TRP A 489 -27.44 -12.31 11.12
N PHE A 490 -26.14 -12.12 11.21
CA PHE A 490 -25.33 -12.78 12.25
C PHE A 490 -25.85 -12.47 13.66
N ARG A 491 -26.16 -11.20 13.95
CA ARG A 491 -26.68 -10.81 15.27
C ARG A 491 -28.06 -11.40 15.53
N ASP A 492 -28.93 -11.51 14.54
CA ASP A 492 -30.23 -12.16 14.69
C ASP A 492 -30.06 -13.65 15.06
N ASP A 493 -29.16 -14.37 14.38
CA ASP A 493 -28.86 -15.78 14.69
C ASP A 493 -28.17 -15.94 16.04
N ALA A 494 -27.25 -15.02 16.40
CA ALA A 494 -26.59 -15.00 17.69
C ALA A 494 -27.57 -14.72 18.85
N GLU A 495 -28.56 -13.87 18.65
CA GLU A 495 -29.64 -13.64 19.61
C GLU A 495 -30.50 -14.90 19.83
N ASP A 496 -30.84 -15.62 18.76
CA ASP A 496 -31.58 -16.88 18.85
C ASP A 496 -30.78 -17.94 19.62
N LEU A 497 -29.48 -18.02 19.39
CA LEU A 497 -28.58 -18.91 20.12
C LEU A 497 -28.45 -18.50 21.58
N ALA A 498 -28.27 -17.20 21.87
CA ALA A 498 -28.15 -16.68 23.25
C ALA A 498 -29.43 -16.97 24.07
N ILE A 499 -30.61 -16.86 23.50
CA ILE A 499 -31.87 -17.21 24.15
C ILE A 499 -31.86 -18.70 24.51
N ARG A 500 -31.52 -19.58 23.59
CA ARG A 500 -31.45 -21.04 23.82
C ARG A 500 -30.48 -21.40 24.94
N LEU A 501 -29.41 -20.64 25.11
CA LEU A 501 -28.37 -20.85 26.12
C LEU A 501 -28.74 -20.29 27.51
N LEU A 502 -29.50 -19.22 27.60
CA LEU A 502 -29.75 -18.47 28.83
C LEU A 502 -31.11 -18.79 29.48
N GLU A 503 -32.09 -19.16 28.71
CA GLU A 503 -33.48 -19.27 29.15
C GLU A 503 -33.89 -20.71 29.38
N THR A 504 -34.97 -20.90 30.17
CA THR A 504 -35.61 -22.20 30.32
C THR A 504 -36.33 -22.62 29.03
N SER A 505 -36.52 -23.90 28.81
CA SER A 505 -37.18 -24.40 27.57
C SER A 505 -38.50 -23.71 27.27
N LEU A 506 -39.28 -23.35 28.29
CA LEU A 506 -40.54 -22.66 28.13
C LEU A 506 -40.35 -21.20 27.74
N GLU A 507 -39.40 -20.50 28.34
CA GLU A 507 -39.04 -19.10 28.01
C GLU A 507 -38.47 -18.99 26.60
N VAL A 508 -37.60 -19.96 26.20
CA VAL A 508 -37.08 -20.07 24.83
C VAL A 508 -38.20 -20.17 23.80
N GLU A 509 -39.18 -21.08 24.05
CA GLU A 509 -40.33 -21.25 23.18
C GLU A 509 -41.16 -19.95 23.06
N ILE A 510 -41.45 -19.31 24.20
CA ILE A 510 -42.22 -18.05 24.24
C ILE A 510 -41.51 -16.94 23.48
N ASN A 511 -40.21 -16.78 23.69
CA ASN A 511 -39.43 -15.71 23.08
C ASN A 511 -39.22 -15.95 21.58
N ALA A 512 -38.97 -17.21 21.16
CA ALA A 512 -38.89 -17.56 19.74
C ALA A 512 -40.20 -17.23 19.00
N ILE A 513 -41.34 -17.62 19.58
CA ILE A 513 -42.67 -17.33 19.02
C ILE A 513 -42.90 -15.80 18.97
N THR A 514 -42.60 -15.10 20.07
CA THR A 514 -42.79 -13.66 20.18
C THR A 514 -41.98 -12.92 19.12
N ARG A 515 -40.75 -13.38 18.85
CA ARG A 515 -39.87 -12.78 17.87
C ARG A 515 -40.35 -12.99 16.44
N VAL A 516 -40.77 -14.21 16.07
CA VAL A 516 -41.36 -14.49 14.76
C VAL A 516 -42.59 -13.62 14.53
N ILE A 517 -43.46 -13.50 15.55
CA ILE A 517 -44.65 -12.64 15.46
C ILE A 517 -44.25 -11.18 15.28
N ASN A 518 -43.25 -10.68 16.00
CA ASN A 518 -42.82 -9.30 15.91
C ASN A 518 -42.13 -8.98 14.59
N ARG A 519 -41.37 -9.89 14.02
CA ARG A 519 -40.61 -9.70 12.77
C ARG A 519 -41.52 -9.88 11.54
N GLU A 520 -42.22 -10.99 11.46
CA GLU A 520 -42.97 -11.37 10.28
C GLU A 520 -44.39 -10.84 10.27
N LEU A 521 -44.97 -10.61 11.44
CA LEU A 521 -46.37 -10.25 11.60
C LEU A 521 -46.58 -8.88 12.23
N TYR A 522 -45.54 -7.98 12.22
CA TYR A 522 -45.61 -6.62 12.81
C TYR A 522 -46.81 -5.81 12.28
N TRP A 523 -47.24 -6.04 11.04
CA TRP A 523 -48.38 -5.41 10.39
C TRP A 523 -49.74 -5.88 10.93
N LEU A 524 -49.79 -7.03 11.65
CA LEU A 524 -51.00 -7.53 12.32
C LEU A 524 -51.26 -6.87 13.68
N ARG A 525 -50.39 -6.02 14.17
CA ARG A 525 -50.59 -5.30 15.44
C ARG A 525 -51.74 -4.31 15.31
N ARG A 526 -52.95 -4.77 15.71
CA ARG A 526 -54.14 -3.93 15.76
C ARG A 526 -54.32 -3.42 17.19
N LYS A 527 -54.62 -2.10 17.36
CA LYS A 527 -54.70 -1.48 18.67
C LYS A 527 -55.83 -2.01 19.57
N ASP A 528 -56.88 -2.56 18.98
CA ASP A 528 -58.15 -2.88 19.65
C ASP A 528 -58.54 -4.37 19.58
N GLN A 529 -57.64 -5.25 19.18
CA GLN A 529 -57.90 -6.71 19.07
C GLN A 529 -56.80 -7.52 19.77
N VAL A 530 -57.22 -8.52 20.55
CA VAL A 530 -56.33 -9.52 21.15
C VAL A 530 -56.41 -10.78 20.35
N THR A 531 -55.27 -11.16 19.75
CA THR A 531 -55.13 -12.46 19.07
C THR A 531 -54.37 -13.41 19.99
N THR A 532 -54.94 -14.60 20.24
CA THR A 532 -54.29 -15.65 21.02
C THR A 532 -53.79 -16.73 20.08
N VAL A 533 -52.48 -17.01 20.18
CA VAL A 533 -51.83 -18.11 19.46
C VAL A 533 -51.61 -19.27 20.41
N ARG A 534 -52.14 -20.47 20.12
CA ARG A 534 -51.88 -21.70 20.86
C ARG A 534 -51.09 -22.65 19.98
N ILE A 535 -49.95 -23.09 20.49
CA ILE A 535 -49.07 -24.03 19.80
C ILE A 535 -49.03 -25.30 20.61
N GLY A 536 -49.35 -26.43 20.02
CA GLY A 536 -49.26 -27.72 20.69
C GLY A 536 -49.59 -28.89 19.75
N LYS A 537 -48.99 -30.06 20.02
CA LYS A 537 -49.21 -31.31 19.29
C LYS A 537 -49.10 -31.20 17.76
N GLY A 538 -48.16 -30.38 17.30
CA GLY A 538 -47.93 -30.18 15.87
C GLY A 538 -49.01 -29.32 15.16
N GLN A 539 -49.86 -28.60 15.90
CA GLN A 539 -50.89 -27.71 15.36
C GLN A 539 -50.76 -26.32 15.98
N ILE A 540 -51.06 -25.31 15.18
CA ILE A 540 -51.14 -23.92 15.59
C ILE A 540 -52.63 -23.50 15.50
N GLU A 541 -53.21 -23.11 16.65
CA GLU A 541 -54.56 -22.57 16.71
C GLU A 541 -54.48 -21.05 16.93
N ILE A 542 -55.10 -20.26 16.06
CA ILE A 542 -55.16 -18.82 16.18
C ILE A 542 -56.61 -18.41 16.44
N ASN A 543 -56.86 -17.82 17.61
CA ASN A 543 -58.20 -17.35 18.03
C ASN A 543 -58.18 -15.81 18.15
N GLY A 544 -59.26 -15.18 17.73
CA GLY A 544 -59.41 -13.70 17.80
C GLY A 544 -59.31 -12.98 16.45
N LEU A 545 -59.19 -13.73 15.36
CA LEU A 545 -59.47 -13.19 14.02
C LEU A 545 -60.95 -13.38 13.74
N GLU A 546 -61.80 -12.38 14.06
CA GLU A 546 -63.17 -12.34 13.54
C GLU A 546 -63.07 -11.92 12.06
N GLU A 547 -63.69 -12.71 11.17
CA GLU A 547 -63.97 -12.29 9.81
C GLU A 547 -64.88 -11.05 9.90
N ASN A 548 -64.31 -9.87 9.72
CA ASN A 548 -65.14 -8.73 9.39
C ASN A 548 -65.69 -8.91 8.00
N ASP A 549 -67.01 -9.03 7.91
CA ASP A 549 -67.79 -8.95 6.67
C ASP A 549 -67.21 -7.89 5.74
N VAL A 550 -66.55 -8.32 4.68
CA VAL A 550 -66.31 -7.50 3.51
C VAL A 550 -67.57 -7.63 2.63
N SER A 551 -68.64 -7.09 3.14
CA SER A 551 -69.83 -6.82 2.33
C SER A 551 -70.31 -5.39 2.60
N ALA A 552 -70.30 -4.63 1.54
CA ALA A 552 -70.86 -3.30 1.38
C ALA A 552 -69.91 -2.12 1.38
N ALA A 553 -69.37 -1.85 0.22
CA ALA A 553 -69.39 -0.50 -0.35
C ALA A 553 -69.24 -0.66 -1.88
N GLU A 554 -70.33 -0.52 -2.56
CA GLU A 554 -70.42 -0.13 -3.96
C GLU A 554 -69.78 1.21 -4.23
#